data_9ef3e7e6786339bd51abb08f82da3fae
#
_entry.id   9ef3e7e6786339bd51abb08f82da3fae
#
_cell.length_a   1.000
_cell.length_b   1.000
_cell.length_c   1.000
_cell.angle_alpha   90.00
_cell.angle_beta   90.00
_cell.angle_gamma   90.00
#
_symmetry.space_group_name_H-M   'P 1'
#
loop_
_entity.id
_entity.type
_entity.pdbx_description
1 polymer ?
#
loop_
_entity_poly.entity_id
_entity_poly.type
_entity_poly.pdbx_seq_one_letter_code
_entity_poly.pdbx_strand_id
1 'polypeptide(L)'
;MNKKVGLWLDRNKAVIVSIANNVEGKRIITSDMEHYILYSTVVPGDGSPENIRDRRFWNHLGEYYDKIIAHIRDATEIQIFGPGVAKHELQKHLEREGLMERIDSVEDADKMTDLQIATRVQKRFPIRSRFDLSGMNASSPTGRE
;
A
#
# COMPACT_ATOMS: atom_id res chain seq x y z
N MET A 1 -7.53 -3.93 -18.74
CA MET A 1 -8.11 -4.43 -17.50
C MET A 1 -7.89 -3.43 -16.39
N ASN A 2 -8.94 -3.02 -15.69
CA ASN A 2 -8.80 -2.03 -14.62
C ASN A 2 -8.54 -2.70 -13.31
N LYS A 3 -7.39 -2.39 -12.73
CA LYS A 3 -7.03 -2.83 -11.40
C LYS A 3 -6.92 -1.61 -10.50
N LYS A 4 -7.66 -1.63 -9.41
CA LYS A 4 -7.59 -0.57 -8.40
C LYS A 4 -6.90 -1.13 -7.18
N VAL A 5 -6.09 -0.32 -6.52
CA VAL A 5 -5.35 -0.76 -5.34
C VAL A 5 -5.50 0.27 -4.26
N GLY A 6 -5.72 -0.20 -3.04
CA GLY A 6 -5.56 0.61 -1.85
C GLY A 6 -4.58 -0.07 -0.94
N LEU A 7 -3.77 0.69 -0.24
CA LEU A 7 -2.84 0.10 0.70
C LEU A 7 -2.66 0.98 1.93
N TRP A 8 -2.56 0.28 3.04
CA TRP A 8 -2.13 0.85 4.32
C TRP A 8 -0.67 0.45 4.51
N LEU A 9 0.16 1.39 4.93
CA LEU A 9 1.55 1.04 5.21
C LEU A 9 2.16 1.91 6.29
N ASP A 10 3.14 1.33 6.96
CA ASP A 10 4.13 2.06 7.74
C ASP A 10 5.51 1.56 7.29
N ARG A 11 6.55 1.86 8.03
CA ARG A 11 7.89 1.41 7.65
C ARG A 11 8.13 -0.07 7.92
N ASN A 12 7.21 -0.74 8.61
CA ASN A 12 7.36 -2.15 8.97
C ASN A 12 6.57 -3.08 8.08
N LYS A 13 5.38 -2.66 7.67
CA LYS A 13 4.54 -3.52 6.82
C LYS A 13 3.61 -2.71 5.95
N ALA A 14 3.19 -3.34 4.87
CA ALA A 14 2.16 -2.81 3.99
C ALA A 14 1.09 -3.89 3.79
N VAL A 15 -0.17 -3.47 3.88
CA VAL A 15 -1.29 -4.33 3.56
C VAL A 15 -1.90 -3.80 2.28
N ILE A 16 -1.82 -4.57 1.22
CA ILE A 16 -2.25 -4.18 -0.13
C ILE A 16 -3.56 -4.88 -0.45
N VAL A 17 -4.57 -4.11 -0.78
CA VAL A 17 -5.87 -4.65 -1.20
C VAL A 17 -6.07 -4.26 -2.65
N SER A 18 -6.24 -5.24 -3.51
CA SER A 18 -6.43 -5.01 -4.94
C SER A 18 -7.83 -5.43 -5.35
N ILE A 19 -8.41 -4.68 -6.28
CA ILE A 19 -9.73 -4.99 -6.83
C ILE A 19 -9.59 -4.99 -8.35
N ALA A 20 -9.80 -6.16 -8.94
CA ALA A 20 -9.73 -6.34 -10.39
C ALA A 20 -10.80 -7.33 -10.80
N ASN A 21 -11.59 -6.98 -11.81
CA ASN A 21 -12.67 -7.84 -12.32
C ASN A 21 -13.65 -8.24 -11.22
N ASN A 22 -13.94 -7.32 -10.29
CA ASN A 22 -14.82 -7.55 -9.13
C ASN A 22 -14.29 -8.62 -8.18
N VAL A 23 -12.99 -8.88 -8.20
CA VAL A 23 -12.35 -9.81 -7.29
C VAL A 23 -11.38 -9.05 -6.40
N GLU A 24 -11.50 -9.26 -5.10
CA GLU A 24 -10.60 -8.64 -4.14
C GLU A 24 -9.43 -9.58 -3.87
N GLY A 25 -8.22 -9.03 -3.90
CA GLY A 25 -7.01 -9.72 -3.48
C GLY A 25 -6.37 -8.98 -2.32
N LYS A 26 -5.63 -9.70 -1.50
CA LYS A 26 -4.91 -9.11 -0.39
C LYS A 26 -3.49 -9.66 -0.35
N ARG A 27 -2.53 -8.78 -0.07
CA ARG A 27 -1.13 -9.17 0.08
C ARG A 27 -0.49 -8.34 1.18
N ILE A 28 0.31 -8.98 1.99
CA ILE A 28 1.03 -8.30 3.07
C ILE A 28 2.52 -8.39 2.75
N ILE A 29 3.19 -7.24 2.80
CA ILE A 29 4.64 -7.15 2.59
C ILE A 29 5.24 -6.55 3.85
N THR A 30 6.28 -7.18 4.36
CA THR A 30 6.98 -6.67 5.54
C THR A 30 8.37 -6.21 5.15
N SER A 31 8.85 -5.17 5.83
CA SER A 31 10.21 -4.67 5.60
C SER A 31 11.23 -5.44 6.42
N ASP A 32 10.76 -6.08 7.49
CA ASP A 32 11.65 -6.69 8.46
C ASP A 32 12.64 -5.66 9.06
N MET A 33 12.20 -4.41 9.12
CA MET A 33 13.07 -3.31 9.52
C MET A 33 13.53 -3.43 10.97
N GLU A 34 12.65 -3.88 11.85
CA GLU A 34 13.02 -4.05 13.25
C GLU A 34 14.16 -5.05 13.40
N HIS A 35 14.05 -6.16 12.69
CA HIS A 35 15.09 -7.18 12.69
C HIS A 35 16.38 -6.61 12.10
N TYR A 36 16.28 -5.92 10.99
CA TYR A 36 17.42 -5.33 10.33
C TYR A 36 18.16 -4.35 11.24
N ILE A 37 17.41 -3.46 11.89
CA ILE A 37 18.01 -2.48 12.80
C ILE A 37 18.70 -3.19 13.96
N LEU A 38 18.04 -4.18 14.56
CA LEU A 38 18.60 -4.91 15.69
C LEU A 38 19.94 -5.54 15.34
N TYR A 39 20.05 -6.18 14.19
CA TYR A 39 21.28 -6.87 13.81
C TYR A 39 22.30 -5.97 13.14
N SER A 40 21.88 -4.88 12.53
CA SER A 40 22.79 -3.98 11.85
C SER A 40 23.43 -2.96 12.79
N THR A 41 22.72 -2.58 13.86
CA THR A 41 23.18 -1.51 14.75
C THR A 41 23.89 -2.02 15.97
N VAL A 42 23.72 -3.29 16.33
CA VAL A 42 24.32 -3.83 17.55
C VAL A 42 25.49 -4.75 17.30
N VAL A 43 26.02 -4.81 16.09
CA VAL A 43 27.22 -5.58 15.82
C VAL A 43 28.40 -4.86 16.46
N PRO A 44 28.97 -5.39 17.54
CA PRO A 44 30.04 -4.68 18.24
C PRO A 44 31.26 -4.57 17.36
N GLY A 45 31.78 -3.36 17.26
CA GLY A 45 33.04 -3.16 16.60
C GLY A 45 33.06 -3.40 15.11
N ASP A 46 31.91 -3.24 14.42
CA ASP A 46 31.90 -3.37 12.97
C ASP A 46 32.68 -2.20 12.34
N GLY A 47 32.97 -1.16 13.12
CA GLY A 47 33.78 -0.06 12.65
C GLY A 47 33.15 0.79 11.57
N SER A 48 31.88 0.55 11.23
CA SER A 48 31.22 1.28 10.17
C SER A 48 30.96 2.71 10.57
N PRO A 49 31.33 3.68 9.73
CA PRO A 49 30.93 5.06 9.96
C PRO A 49 29.42 5.19 9.98
N GLU A 50 28.93 6.17 10.72
CA GLU A 50 27.49 6.38 10.86
C GLU A 50 26.80 6.59 9.52
N ASN A 51 27.45 7.29 8.59
CA ASN A 51 26.87 7.52 7.26
C ASN A 51 26.70 6.23 6.46
N ILE A 52 27.53 5.22 6.72
CA ILE A 52 27.38 3.92 6.05
C ILE A 52 26.19 3.18 6.63
N ARG A 53 25.95 3.26 7.95
CA ARG A 53 24.79 2.66 8.58
C ARG A 53 23.50 3.32 8.08
N ASP A 54 23.51 4.63 7.99
CA ASP A 54 22.34 5.37 7.46
C ASP A 54 22.05 4.94 6.03
N ARG A 55 23.08 4.80 5.22
CA ARG A 55 22.91 4.36 3.83
C ARG A 55 22.31 2.97 3.75
N ARG A 56 22.76 2.05 4.59
CA ARG A 56 22.21 0.70 4.64
C ARG A 56 20.75 0.71 5.04
N PHE A 57 20.43 1.54 6.03
CA PHE A 57 19.04 1.69 6.49
C PHE A 57 18.15 2.16 5.34
N TRP A 58 18.55 3.22 4.65
CA TRP A 58 17.74 3.76 3.56
C TRP A 58 17.68 2.84 2.36
N ASN A 59 18.75 2.11 2.08
CA ASN A 59 18.73 1.12 1.01
C ASN A 59 17.79 -0.02 1.33
N HIS A 60 17.80 -0.49 2.56
CA HIS A 60 16.90 -1.57 2.98
C HIS A 60 15.43 -1.12 2.90
N LEU A 61 15.16 0.07 3.35
CA LEU A 61 13.82 0.63 3.29
C LEU A 61 13.38 0.83 1.84
N GLY A 62 14.32 1.28 0.97
CA GLY A 62 14.04 1.41 -0.45
C GLY A 62 13.67 0.10 -1.11
N GLU A 63 14.35 -0.98 -0.75
CA GLU A 63 14.00 -2.31 -1.26
C GLU A 63 12.59 -2.70 -0.86
N TYR A 64 12.19 -2.37 0.34
CA TYR A 64 10.84 -2.61 0.82
C TYR A 64 9.81 -1.86 -0.04
N TYR A 65 10.04 -0.58 -0.31
CA TYR A 65 9.14 0.19 -1.17
C TYR A 65 9.11 -0.33 -2.59
N ASP A 66 10.26 -0.77 -3.10
CA ASP A 66 10.33 -1.35 -4.45
C ASP A 66 9.52 -2.64 -4.54
N LYS A 67 9.52 -3.46 -3.49
CA LYS A 67 8.68 -4.67 -3.45
C LYS A 67 7.20 -4.31 -3.48
N ILE A 68 6.81 -3.27 -2.74
CA ILE A 68 5.43 -2.82 -2.75
C ILE A 68 5.05 -2.39 -4.17
N ILE A 69 5.89 -1.57 -4.79
CA ILE A 69 5.62 -1.05 -6.13
C ILE A 69 5.49 -2.18 -7.16
N ALA A 70 6.29 -3.24 -7.01
CA ALA A 70 6.20 -4.38 -7.93
C ALA A 70 4.80 -5.00 -7.94
N HIS A 71 4.07 -4.89 -6.84
CA HIS A 71 2.72 -5.45 -6.74
C HIS A 71 1.62 -4.47 -7.12
N ILE A 72 1.92 -3.18 -7.25
CA ILE A 72 0.89 -2.17 -7.51
C ILE A 72 1.11 -1.39 -8.80
N ARG A 73 2.22 -1.63 -9.50
CA ARG A 73 2.57 -0.83 -10.67
C ARG A 73 1.60 -1.01 -11.85
N ASP A 74 0.86 -2.10 -11.88
CA ASP A 74 -0.13 -2.34 -12.93
C ASP A 74 -1.52 -1.77 -12.58
N ALA A 75 -1.67 -1.15 -11.41
CA ALA A 75 -2.93 -0.55 -11.02
C ALA A 75 -3.17 0.74 -11.78
N THR A 76 -4.43 1.00 -12.13
CA THR A 76 -4.81 2.24 -12.78
C THR A 76 -5.06 3.36 -11.78
N GLU A 77 -5.43 3.01 -10.55
CA GLU A 77 -5.60 3.97 -9.46
C GLU A 77 -5.06 3.36 -8.17
N ILE A 78 -4.37 4.18 -7.40
CA ILE A 78 -3.72 3.74 -6.16
C ILE A 78 -4.11 4.68 -5.03
N GLN A 79 -4.72 4.11 -3.99
CA GLN A 79 -5.06 4.83 -2.76
C GLN A 79 -4.03 4.45 -1.71
N ILE A 80 -3.36 5.45 -1.12
CA ILE A 80 -2.31 5.22 -0.13
C ILE A 80 -2.73 5.85 1.18
N PHE A 81 -2.64 5.11 2.28
CA PHE A 81 -2.95 5.66 3.58
C PHE A 81 -2.14 4.95 4.67
N GLY A 82 -1.97 5.63 5.79
CA GLY A 82 -1.21 5.08 6.91
C GLY A 82 -0.67 6.17 7.81
N PRO A 83 -0.03 5.78 8.91
CA PRO A 83 0.53 6.74 9.84
C PRO A 83 1.93 7.20 9.41
N GLY A 84 2.34 8.34 9.91
CA GLY A 84 3.71 8.79 9.77
C GLY A 84 4.12 9.11 8.35
N VAL A 85 5.40 8.86 8.05
CA VAL A 85 6.03 9.34 6.82
C VAL A 85 6.14 8.29 5.71
N ALA A 86 5.90 7.02 6.03
CA ALA A 86 6.10 5.95 5.05
C ALA A 86 5.30 6.16 3.77
N LYS A 87 4.05 6.64 3.89
CA LYS A 87 3.21 6.89 2.73
C LYS A 87 3.82 7.93 1.80
N HIS A 88 4.46 8.94 2.36
CA HIS A 88 5.12 9.97 1.54
C HIS A 88 6.40 9.45 0.94
N GLU A 89 7.11 8.58 1.63
CA GLU A 89 8.31 7.96 1.09
C GLU A 89 7.97 7.05 -0.08
N LEU A 90 6.89 6.27 0.06
CA LEU A 90 6.41 5.44 -1.04
C LEU A 90 5.99 6.31 -2.23
N GLN A 91 5.30 7.41 -1.95
CA GLN A 91 4.88 8.34 -3.00
C GLN A 91 6.07 8.81 -3.83
N LYS A 92 7.18 9.16 -3.17
CA LYS A 92 8.37 9.59 -3.89
C LYS A 92 8.94 8.49 -4.79
N HIS A 93 8.92 7.25 -4.30
CA HIS A 93 9.35 6.12 -5.13
C HIS A 93 8.46 5.95 -6.34
N LEU A 94 7.14 6.09 -6.16
CA LEU A 94 6.20 6.00 -7.28
C LEU A 94 6.43 7.11 -8.30
N GLU A 95 6.73 8.32 -7.83
CA GLU A 95 7.04 9.43 -8.73
C GLU A 95 8.28 9.13 -9.58
N ARG A 96 9.30 8.55 -8.96
CA ARG A 96 10.53 8.19 -9.70
C ARG A 96 10.29 7.10 -10.72
N GLU A 97 9.29 6.24 -10.48
CA GLU A 97 8.93 5.17 -11.41
C GLU A 97 7.96 5.64 -12.50
N GLY A 98 7.61 6.92 -12.49
CA GLY A 98 6.68 7.45 -13.49
C GLY A 98 5.23 7.08 -13.23
N LEU A 99 4.88 6.75 -11.99
CA LEU A 99 3.55 6.28 -11.64
C LEU A 99 2.73 7.31 -10.88
N MET A 100 3.19 8.56 -10.81
CA MET A 100 2.52 9.59 -10.04
C MET A 100 1.08 9.82 -10.46
N GLU A 101 0.81 9.75 -11.75
CA GLU A 101 -0.54 9.99 -12.27
C GLU A 101 -1.55 8.96 -11.79
N ARG A 102 -1.09 7.82 -11.34
CA ARG A 102 -1.98 6.75 -10.88
C ARG A 102 -2.36 6.88 -9.42
N ILE A 103 -1.70 7.80 -8.70
CA ILE A 103 -1.99 8.00 -7.28
C ILE A 103 -3.32 8.74 -7.14
N ASP A 104 -4.30 8.06 -6.52
CA ASP A 104 -5.61 8.63 -6.27
C ASP A 104 -5.56 9.56 -5.05
N SER A 105 -4.96 9.08 -3.98
CA SER A 105 -4.87 9.85 -2.74
C SER A 105 -3.76 9.32 -1.84
N VAL A 106 -3.25 10.23 -0.99
CA VAL A 106 -2.29 9.88 0.05
C VAL A 106 -2.82 10.53 1.32
N GLU A 107 -3.25 9.70 2.28
CA GLU A 107 -3.95 10.20 3.46
C GLU A 107 -3.41 9.62 4.75
N ASP A 108 -3.55 10.36 5.83
CA ASP A 108 -3.20 9.87 7.16
C ASP A 108 -4.24 8.85 7.61
N ALA A 109 -3.78 7.82 8.30
CA ALA A 109 -4.65 6.84 8.93
C ALA A 109 -3.90 6.18 10.07
N ASP A 110 -4.59 5.98 11.17
CA ASP A 110 -4.01 5.27 12.30
C ASP A 110 -3.90 3.78 12.01
N LYS A 111 -3.35 3.04 12.96
CA LYS A 111 -3.28 1.60 12.86
C LYS A 111 -4.67 1.02 12.64
N MET A 112 -4.77 0.12 11.68
CA MET A 112 -6.04 -0.48 11.28
C MET A 112 -5.90 -1.98 11.15
N THR A 113 -7.02 -2.69 11.41
CA THR A 113 -7.04 -4.13 11.14
C THR A 113 -7.13 -4.36 9.63
N ASP A 114 -6.79 -5.57 9.22
CA ASP A 114 -6.88 -5.94 7.79
C ASP A 114 -8.31 -5.74 7.26
N LEU A 115 -9.31 -6.06 8.07
CA LEU A 115 -10.70 -5.88 7.66
C LEU A 115 -11.04 -4.40 7.49
N GLN A 116 -10.56 -3.55 8.40
CA GLN A 116 -10.79 -2.11 8.28
C GLN A 116 -10.14 -1.56 7.03
N ILE A 117 -8.93 -2.04 6.73
CA ILE A 117 -8.21 -1.61 5.53
C ILE A 117 -9.00 -2.00 4.27
N ALA A 118 -9.43 -3.26 4.20
CA ALA A 118 -10.21 -3.74 3.06
C ALA A 118 -11.50 -2.95 2.89
N THR A 119 -12.18 -2.66 4.01
CA THR A 119 -13.42 -1.89 3.98
C THR A 119 -13.18 -0.49 3.43
N ARG A 120 -12.08 0.15 3.85
CA ARG A 120 -11.75 1.50 3.37
C ARG A 120 -11.48 1.49 1.87
N VAL A 121 -10.77 0.48 1.39
CA VAL A 121 -10.46 0.36 -0.04
C VAL A 121 -11.74 0.10 -0.83
N GLN A 122 -12.62 -0.75 -0.33
CA GLN A 122 -13.90 -1.05 -0.99
C GLN A 122 -14.80 0.17 -1.07
N LYS A 123 -14.75 1.05 -0.07
CA LYS A 123 -15.52 2.30 -0.12
C LYS A 123 -15.04 3.19 -1.25
N ARG A 124 -13.74 3.22 -1.49
CA ARG A 124 -13.17 4.04 -2.57
C ARG A 124 -13.33 3.39 -3.93
N PHE A 125 -13.19 2.06 -3.98
CA PHE A 125 -13.27 1.29 -5.23
C PHE A 125 -14.26 0.15 -5.03
N PRO A 126 -15.56 0.42 -5.13
CA PRO A 126 -16.58 -0.59 -4.83
C PRO A 126 -16.51 -1.80 -5.75
N ILE A 127 -16.73 -2.98 -5.16
CA ILE A 127 -16.90 -4.19 -5.92
C ILE A 127 -18.38 -4.27 -6.32
N ARG A 128 -18.65 -4.40 -7.61
CA ARG A 128 -20.01 -4.51 -8.10
C ARG A 128 -20.35 -5.97 -8.29
N SER A 129 -21.32 -6.44 -7.52
CA SER A 129 -21.86 -7.77 -7.72
C SER A 129 -22.64 -7.79 -9.04
N ARG A 130 -22.67 -8.95 -9.69
CA ARG A 130 -23.49 -9.08 -10.90
C ARG A 130 -24.98 -8.89 -10.58
N PHE A 131 -25.35 -8.92 -9.30
CA PHE A 131 -26.73 -8.70 -8.85
C PHE A 131 -26.98 -7.28 -8.38
N ASP A 132 -25.98 -6.40 -8.42
CA ASP A 132 -26.14 -4.98 -8.14
C ASP A 132 -26.63 -4.29 -9.39
N LEU A 133 -27.91 -4.28 -9.51
CA LEU A 133 -28.50 -3.62 -10.66
C LEU A 133 -28.81 -2.19 -10.31
N SER A 134 -28.44 -1.90 -9.94
CA SER A 134 -28.57 -0.80 -9.73
C SER A 134 -28.71 -0.06 -9.31
N GLY A 135 -29.18 -0.21 -9.35
CA GLY A 135 -29.25 0.31 -8.77
C GLY A 135 -29.60 0.07 -8.42
N MET A 136 -30.15 -0.50 -8.88
CA MET A 136 -30.40 -0.69 -8.31
C MET A 136 -30.29 -0.71 -7.79
N ASN A 137 -31.01 -0.57 -7.85
CA ASN A 137 -31.00 -0.47 -7.07
C ASN A 137 -30.99 -0.38 -6.63
N ALA A 138 -31.74 -0.36 -6.91
CA ALA A 138 -31.85 -0.22 -6.23
C ALA A 138 -31.86 -0.07 -5.97
N SER A 139 -32.43 0.02 -6.31
CA SER A 139 -32.41 0.12 -5.90
C SER A 139 -32.25 -0.09 -6.14
N SER A 140 -32.91 -0.21 -6.75
CA SER A 140 -32.81 -0.32 -6.69
C SER A 140 -32.72 -0.65 -7.10
N PRO A 141 -33.58 -0.87 -7.49
CA PRO A 141 -33.48 -1.02 -7.51
C PRO A 141 -33.13 -1.16 -7.90
N THR A 142 -33.90 -1.21 -8.32
CA THR A 142 -33.46 -1.16 -8.29
C THR A 142 -32.95 -1.33 -8.63
N GLY A 143 -33.67 -1.73 -9.19
CA GLY A 143 -33.21 -1.62 -9.00
C GLY A 143 -32.77 -2.00 -9.50
N ARG A 144 -33.45 -2.09 -9.98
CA ARG A 144 -32.98 -2.13 -10.05
C ARG A 144 -32.64 -2.14 -10.36
N GLU A 145 -33.28 -2.19 -10.63
CA GLU A 145 -32.89 -1.94 -10.47
C GLU A 145 -32.48 -1.84 -10.50
#